data_5f14c19714957e1875cb21d9979bffe4
#
_entry.id   5f14c19714957e1875cb21d9979bffe4
#
_cell.length_a   1.000
_cell.length_b   1.000
_cell.length_c   1.000
_cell.angle_alpha   90.00
_cell.angle_beta   90.00
_cell.angle_gamma   90.00
#
_symmetry.space_group_name_H-M   'P 1'
#
loop_
_entity.id
_entity.type
_entity.pdbx_description
1 polymer ?
#
loop_
_entity_poly.entity_id
_entity_poly.type
_entity_poly.pdbx_seq_one_letter_code
_entity_poly.pdbx_strand_id
1 'polypeptide(L)'
;FSGNVKFQGVSQTNRDVRFANTLARLLKERFPDRDLFILLNAYGLARNPPIGLAPDDNVIISSVANFHLRSPKERILPMKQHAGWAQSAKHLMWRPNLGSPAGLSWGMPDVAMTQASEDFRFVAEHHAIGLYFDLFWLHWANQGPHYYALAHLAWNPQADVAAVMDDYYERGFGPAAADVKAYWQLLERTRMEFVAKEPSRFRAYDLPKKYTPELFAQAQVHLDTAAKKLAVADEKYRRRLHFIQYGLDYAKLLVDTRAEMQKFETSKGQDIDAKAKVEANYSRAEQMKQNAPAHAINWQAVFRLPGFGGGDGNQRVMGLHPEVPLSGRTLKELRTPGLE
;
A
#
# COMPACT_ATOMS: atom_id res chain seq x y z
N PHE A 1 -25.83 -8.34 9.34
CA PHE A 1 -25.34 -7.53 8.21
C PHE A 1 -26.44 -7.34 7.18
N SER A 2 -27.17 -6.23 7.30
CA SER A 2 -28.26 -5.88 6.37
C SER A 2 -27.78 -5.55 4.93
N GLY A 3 -26.47 -5.43 4.74
CA GLY A 3 -25.86 -5.05 3.47
C GLY A 3 -25.34 -6.20 2.60
N ASN A 4 -25.72 -7.46 2.86
CA ASN A 4 -25.34 -8.54 1.98
C ASN A 4 -26.00 -8.39 0.61
N VAL A 5 -25.19 -8.45 -0.44
CA VAL A 5 -25.70 -8.44 -1.82
C VAL A 5 -26.47 -9.70 -2.08
N LYS A 6 -27.69 -9.55 -2.62
CA LYS A 6 -28.59 -10.65 -2.92
C LYS A 6 -28.80 -10.79 -4.43
N PHE A 7 -28.84 -12.02 -4.87
CA PHE A 7 -29.27 -12.38 -6.20
C PHE A 7 -30.47 -13.35 -6.07
N GLN A 8 -31.57 -13.03 -6.68
CA GLN A 8 -32.83 -13.80 -6.56
C GLN A 8 -33.22 -14.10 -5.10
N GLY A 9 -33.06 -13.10 -4.21
CA GLY A 9 -33.40 -13.24 -2.79
C GLY A 9 -32.39 -13.97 -1.92
N VAL A 10 -31.32 -14.54 -2.49
CA VAL A 10 -30.26 -15.26 -1.75
C VAL A 10 -29.02 -14.40 -1.63
N SER A 11 -28.45 -14.32 -0.42
CA SER A 11 -27.17 -13.65 -0.18
C SER A 11 -26.05 -14.32 -0.98
N GLN A 12 -25.21 -13.52 -1.66
CA GLN A 12 -24.03 -14.03 -2.36
C GLN A 12 -23.09 -14.77 -1.39
N THR A 13 -22.84 -14.20 -0.23
CA THR A 13 -22.03 -14.84 0.81
C THR A 13 -22.59 -16.21 1.21
N ASN A 14 -23.90 -16.31 1.42
CA ASN A 14 -24.52 -17.59 1.80
C ASN A 14 -24.40 -18.64 0.68
N ARG A 15 -24.46 -18.24 -0.57
CA ARG A 15 -24.25 -19.14 -1.72
C ARG A 15 -22.82 -19.66 -1.74
N ASP A 16 -21.86 -18.75 -1.58
CA ASP A 16 -20.42 -19.09 -1.60
C ASP A 16 -20.05 -20.00 -0.42
N VAL A 17 -20.59 -19.74 0.78
CA VAL A 17 -20.39 -20.61 1.96
C VAL A 17 -21.04 -21.97 1.75
N ARG A 18 -22.26 -22.06 1.22
CA ARG A 18 -22.89 -23.35 0.90
C ARG A 18 -22.07 -24.16 -0.09
N PHE A 19 -21.55 -23.51 -1.13
CA PHE A 19 -20.71 -24.17 -2.11
C PHE A 19 -19.39 -24.67 -1.48
N ALA A 20 -18.72 -23.83 -0.70
CA ALA A 20 -17.50 -24.22 0.03
C ALA A 20 -17.75 -25.39 0.99
N ASN A 21 -18.86 -25.37 1.76
CA ASN A 21 -19.25 -26.46 2.65
C ASN A 21 -19.50 -27.77 1.89
N THR A 22 -20.16 -27.72 0.73
CA THR A 22 -20.35 -28.89 -0.12
C THR A 22 -19.03 -29.50 -0.56
N LEU A 23 -18.11 -28.68 -1.05
CA LEU A 23 -16.76 -29.15 -1.43
C LEU A 23 -15.96 -29.68 -0.24
N ALA A 24 -16.06 -29.03 0.92
CA ALA A 24 -15.37 -29.42 2.14
C ALA A 24 -15.82 -30.80 2.62
N ARG A 25 -17.13 -31.10 2.54
CA ARG A 25 -17.69 -32.44 2.88
C ARG A 25 -17.25 -33.51 1.88
N LEU A 26 -17.31 -33.22 0.57
CA LEU A 26 -16.82 -34.13 -0.46
C LEU A 26 -15.32 -34.47 -0.30
N LEU A 27 -14.51 -33.50 0.07
CA LEU A 27 -13.10 -33.74 0.37
C LEU A 27 -12.93 -34.67 1.58
N LYS A 28 -13.70 -34.47 2.64
CA LYS A 28 -13.67 -35.29 3.83
C LYS A 28 -14.14 -36.74 3.56
N GLU A 29 -15.17 -36.90 2.76
CA GLU A 29 -15.65 -38.23 2.34
C GLU A 29 -14.62 -38.95 1.45
N ARG A 30 -14.01 -38.21 0.50
CA ARG A 30 -13.09 -38.83 -0.47
C ARG A 30 -11.69 -39.11 0.11
N PHE A 31 -11.29 -38.35 1.10
CA PHE A 31 -9.96 -38.40 1.71
C PHE A 31 -10.06 -38.32 3.25
N PRO A 32 -10.66 -39.35 3.90
CA PRO A 32 -10.97 -39.31 5.34
C PRO A 32 -9.72 -39.20 6.23
N ASP A 33 -8.59 -39.73 5.76
CA ASP A 33 -7.32 -39.76 6.50
C ASP A 33 -6.43 -38.52 6.23
N ARG A 34 -6.97 -37.50 5.57
CA ARG A 34 -6.21 -36.28 5.22
C ARG A 34 -6.88 -35.04 5.74
N ASP A 35 -6.10 -34.16 6.37
CA ASP A 35 -6.53 -32.83 6.77
C ASP A 35 -6.51 -31.87 5.57
N LEU A 36 -7.62 -31.84 4.80
CA LEU A 36 -7.78 -30.98 3.65
C LEU A 36 -8.77 -29.87 3.94
N PHE A 37 -8.41 -28.67 3.52
CA PHE A 37 -9.20 -27.45 3.70
C PHE A 37 -9.59 -26.82 2.38
N ILE A 38 -10.77 -26.18 2.38
CA ILE A 38 -11.20 -25.26 1.32
C ILE A 38 -10.92 -23.84 1.77
N LEU A 39 -10.24 -23.04 0.93
CA LEU A 39 -10.07 -21.62 1.15
C LEU A 39 -11.17 -20.84 0.44
N LEU A 40 -11.96 -20.09 1.17
CA LEU A 40 -12.99 -19.19 0.65
C LEU A 40 -12.59 -17.73 0.87
N ASN A 41 -12.49 -16.95 -0.21
CA ASN A 41 -12.22 -15.52 -0.11
C ASN A 41 -13.48 -14.72 0.23
N ALA A 42 -13.49 -14.08 1.39
CA ALA A 42 -14.50 -13.10 1.76
C ALA A 42 -14.20 -11.76 1.08
N TYR A 43 -14.55 -11.65 -0.21
CA TYR A 43 -14.18 -10.52 -1.08
C TYR A 43 -15.34 -10.06 -1.95
N GLY A 44 -15.27 -8.83 -2.46
CA GLY A 44 -16.25 -8.29 -3.41
C GLY A 44 -17.66 -8.30 -2.82
N LEU A 45 -18.58 -9.00 -3.47
CA LEU A 45 -19.99 -9.12 -3.07
C LEU A 45 -20.19 -10.05 -1.87
N ALA A 46 -19.25 -10.95 -1.59
CA ALA A 46 -19.25 -11.88 -0.44
C ALA A 46 -18.42 -11.38 0.75
N ARG A 47 -18.16 -10.09 0.85
CA ARG A 47 -17.30 -9.49 1.90
C ARG A 47 -17.93 -9.54 3.29
N ASN A 48 -19.26 -9.44 3.38
CA ASN A 48 -19.98 -9.52 4.64
C ASN A 48 -20.11 -10.98 5.12
N PRO A 49 -20.12 -11.24 6.45
CA PRO A 49 -20.36 -12.58 6.97
C PRO A 49 -21.72 -13.17 6.52
N PRO A 50 -21.89 -14.49 6.52
CA PRO A 50 -23.14 -15.14 6.16
C PRO A 50 -24.25 -14.87 7.20
N ILE A 51 -25.50 -15.07 6.80
CA ILE A 51 -26.66 -14.90 7.66
C ILE A 51 -27.32 -16.27 7.88
N GLY A 52 -27.40 -16.71 9.12
CA GLY A 52 -28.04 -17.98 9.48
C GLY A 52 -27.33 -19.21 8.91
N LEU A 53 -26.04 -19.12 8.64
CA LEU A 53 -25.21 -20.17 8.08
C LEU A 53 -23.78 -19.97 8.58
N ALA A 54 -23.05 -21.06 8.83
CA ALA A 54 -21.63 -21.03 9.17
C ALA A 54 -20.82 -21.83 8.14
N PRO A 55 -19.54 -21.48 7.92
CA PRO A 55 -18.58 -22.36 7.24
C PRO A 55 -18.36 -23.63 8.04
N ASP A 56 -18.22 -24.77 7.35
CA ASP A 56 -17.82 -26.05 7.98
C ASP A 56 -16.40 -25.97 8.55
N ASP A 57 -16.06 -26.84 9.47
CA ASP A 57 -14.78 -26.81 10.22
C ASP A 57 -13.52 -26.89 9.34
N ASN A 58 -13.62 -27.46 8.15
CA ASN A 58 -12.52 -27.53 7.18
C ASN A 58 -12.65 -26.47 6.07
N VAL A 59 -13.33 -25.36 6.35
CA VAL A 59 -13.32 -24.17 5.49
C VAL A 59 -12.55 -23.06 6.18
N ILE A 60 -11.51 -22.55 5.51
CA ILE A 60 -10.75 -21.38 5.94
C ILE A 60 -11.32 -20.17 5.23
N ILE A 61 -11.71 -19.15 5.97
CA ILE A 61 -12.13 -17.87 5.42
C ILE A 61 -10.94 -16.94 5.27
N SER A 62 -10.64 -16.54 4.05
CA SER A 62 -9.66 -15.51 3.73
C SER A 62 -10.37 -14.14 3.68
N SER A 63 -10.37 -13.42 4.79
CA SER A 63 -11.04 -12.12 4.91
C SER A 63 -10.26 -11.02 4.23
N VAL A 64 -10.78 -10.52 3.11
CA VAL A 64 -10.22 -9.37 2.39
C VAL A 64 -10.74 -8.07 3.01
N ALA A 65 -10.42 -7.88 4.27
CA ALA A 65 -10.79 -6.72 5.05
C ALA A 65 -9.71 -5.64 4.95
N ASN A 66 -9.97 -4.63 4.12
CA ASN A 66 -9.02 -3.57 3.78
C ASN A 66 -9.11 -2.41 4.77
N PHE A 67 -8.71 -2.61 6.02
CA PHE A 67 -8.62 -1.53 7.01
C PHE A 67 -7.20 -0.99 7.18
N HIS A 68 -6.17 -1.78 6.87
CA HIS A 68 -4.79 -1.32 6.90
C HIS A 68 -4.56 -0.15 5.94
N LEU A 69 -3.78 0.84 6.37
CA LEU A 69 -3.50 2.06 5.59
C LEU A 69 -4.76 2.89 5.24
N ARG A 70 -5.84 2.74 6.00
CA ARG A 70 -7.08 3.50 5.81
C ARG A 70 -7.25 4.58 6.88
N SER A 71 -8.04 5.61 6.53
CA SER A 71 -8.47 6.61 7.50
C SER A 71 -9.36 5.99 8.59
N PRO A 72 -9.45 6.61 9.77
CA PRO A 72 -10.28 6.09 10.87
C PRO A 72 -11.71 5.76 10.42
N LYS A 73 -12.33 6.60 9.61
CA LYS A 73 -13.69 6.39 9.09
C LYS A 73 -13.79 5.19 8.15
N GLU A 74 -12.80 5.02 7.27
CA GLU A 74 -12.80 3.95 6.27
C GLU A 74 -12.48 2.58 6.87
N ARG A 75 -11.89 2.52 8.07
CA ARG A 75 -11.58 1.28 8.79
C ARG A 75 -12.80 0.61 9.43
N ILE A 76 -13.82 1.40 9.82
CA ILE A 76 -14.96 0.92 10.62
C ILE A 76 -15.64 -0.28 9.97
N LEU A 77 -16.03 -0.17 8.72
CA LEU A 77 -16.77 -1.25 8.05
C LEU A 77 -15.93 -2.50 7.79
N PRO A 78 -14.70 -2.42 7.23
CA PRO A 78 -13.86 -3.59 7.06
C PRO A 78 -13.51 -4.31 8.38
N MET A 79 -13.25 -3.58 9.47
CA MET A 79 -13.03 -4.17 10.79
C MET A 79 -14.28 -4.90 11.29
N LYS A 80 -15.46 -4.28 11.16
CA LYS A 80 -16.73 -4.93 11.49
C LYS A 80 -16.97 -6.21 10.67
N GLN A 81 -16.61 -6.20 9.38
CA GLN A 81 -16.72 -7.38 8.52
C GLN A 81 -15.77 -8.50 8.99
N HIS A 82 -14.52 -8.18 9.31
CA HIS A 82 -13.55 -9.15 9.82
C HIS A 82 -14.02 -9.75 11.15
N ALA A 83 -14.42 -8.92 12.11
CA ALA A 83 -14.96 -9.36 13.40
C ALA A 83 -16.21 -10.25 13.24
N GLY A 84 -17.10 -9.93 12.31
CA GLY A 84 -18.27 -10.75 12.02
C GLY A 84 -17.92 -12.13 11.43
N TRP A 85 -16.89 -12.20 10.60
CA TRP A 85 -16.37 -13.48 10.11
C TRP A 85 -15.71 -14.29 11.23
N ALA A 86 -15.00 -13.66 12.16
CA ALA A 86 -14.44 -14.31 13.35
C ALA A 86 -15.51 -14.99 14.23
N GLN A 87 -16.73 -14.42 14.28
CA GLN A 87 -17.86 -15.00 15.00
C GLN A 87 -18.51 -16.19 14.28
N SER A 88 -18.36 -16.29 12.96
CA SER A 88 -19.06 -17.29 12.15
C SER A 88 -18.16 -18.39 11.61
N ALA A 89 -16.86 -18.21 11.55
CA ALA A 89 -15.89 -19.15 11.00
C ALA A 89 -14.93 -19.66 12.07
N LYS A 90 -14.63 -20.95 12.06
CA LYS A 90 -13.63 -21.57 12.94
C LYS A 90 -12.21 -21.19 12.57
N HIS A 91 -11.96 -21.06 11.26
CA HIS A 91 -10.65 -20.71 10.72
C HIS A 91 -10.74 -19.44 9.89
N LEU A 92 -10.09 -18.39 10.37
CA LEU A 92 -10.06 -17.09 9.73
C LEU A 92 -8.62 -16.70 9.39
N MET A 93 -8.39 -16.19 8.20
CA MET A 93 -7.15 -15.54 7.78
C MET A 93 -7.43 -14.08 7.43
N TRP A 94 -6.46 -13.21 7.67
CA TRP A 94 -6.53 -11.83 7.18
C TRP A 94 -5.73 -11.66 5.89
N ARG A 95 -6.40 -11.12 4.87
CA ARG A 95 -5.81 -10.89 3.55
C ARG A 95 -6.05 -9.46 3.09
N PRO A 96 -5.29 -8.47 3.58
CA PRO A 96 -5.43 -7.10 3.12
C PRO A 96 -4.86 -6.91 1.71
N ASN A 97 -5.52 -6.11 0.88
CA ASN A 97 -4.99 -5.67 -0.41
C ASN A 97 -4.08 -4.47 -0.20
N LEU A 98 -2.77 -4.69 -0.09
CA LEU A 98 -1.80 -3.62 0.09
C LEU A 98 -1.58 -2.77 -1.18
N GLY A 99 -1.88 -3.30 -2.35
CA GLY A 99 -1.82 -2.55 -3.60
C GLY A 99 -2.90 -1.50 -3.79
N SER A 100 -3.91 -1.49 -2.93
CA SER A 100 -5.09 -0.63 -3.05
C SER A 100 -4.94 0.78 -2.46
N PRO A 101 -4.17 1.04 -1.38
CA PRO A 101 -3.94 2.40 -0.91
C PRO A 101 -3.07 3.18 -1.86
N ALA A 102 -3.45 4.42 -2.09
CA ALA A 102 -2.70 5.34 -2.90
C ALA A 102 -1.31 5.63 -2.29
N GLY A 103 -0.31 5.71 -3.13
CA GLY A 103 1.06 5.98 -2.74
C GLY A 103 1.95 4.73 -2.72
N LEU A 104 1.46 3.59 -2.22
CA LEU A 104 2.29 2.38 -2.16
C LEU A 104 2.69 1.86 -3.53
N SER A 105 1.75 1.74 -4.46
CA SER A 105 2.00 1.23 -5.82
C SER A 105 2.91 2.14 -6.65
N TRP A 106 3.01 3.42 -6.27
CA TRP A 106 3.83 4.39 -6.97
C TRP A 106 5.21 4.59 -6.33
N GLY A 107 5.53 3.78 -5.33
CA GLY A 107 6.81 3.88 -4.64
C GLY A 107 6.96 5.11 -3.75
N MET A 108 5.87 5.72 -3.34
CA MET A 108 5.90 6.82 -2.38
C MET A 108 6.22 6.33 -0.97
N PRO A 109 6.82 7.17 -0.11
CA PRO A 109 7.09 6.83 1.29
C PRO A 109 5.81 6.92 2.14
N ASP A 110 4.87 6.03 1.86
CA ASP A 110 3.56 5.96 2.49
C ASP A 110 3.56 4.87 3.58
N VAL A 111 4.12 5.19 4.74
CA VAL A 111 4.35 4.26 5.84
C VAL A 111 3.38 4.48 7.00
N ALA A 112 3.06 3.41 7.75
CA ALA A 112 2.14 3.45 8.89
C ALA A 112 2.46 2.31 9.88
N MET A 113 3.64 2.36 10.51
CA MET A 113 4.11 1.32 11.43
C MET A 113 3.25 1.25 12.69
N THR A 114 2.87 2.41 13.24
CA THR A 114 2.02 2.50 14.42
C THR A 114 0.63 1.92 14.14
N GLN A 115 0.01 2.28 13.02
CA GLN A 115 -1.28 1.73 12.63
C GLN A 115 -1.22 0.22 12.38
N ALA A 116 -0.11 -0.28 11.81
CA ALA A 116 0.10 -1.71 11.62
C ALA A 116 0.03 -2.49 12.95
N SER A 117 0.64 -1.96 14.02
CA SER A 117 0.58 -2.58 15.35
C SER A 117 -0.85 -2.74 15.86
N GLU A 118 -1.68 -1.71 15.70
CA GLU A 118 -3.10 -1.76 16.07
C GLU A 118 -3.87 -2.80 15.23
N ASP A 119 -3.61 -2.84 13.92
CA ASP A 119 -4.27 -3.75 12.99
C ASP A 119 -3.95 -5.22 13.31
N PHE A 120 -2.68 -5.52 13.59
CA PHE A 120 -2.27 -6.89 13.91
C PHE A 120 -2.81 -7.38 15.24
N ARG A 121 -2.86 -6.51 16.27
CA ARG A 121 -3.52 -6.83 17.54
C ARG A 121 -5.00 -7.12 17.33
N PHE A 122 -5.70 -6.27 16.61
CA PHE A 122 -7.10 -6.48 16.27
C PHE A 122 -7.33 -7.83 15.56
N VAL A 123 -6.50 -8.17 14.57
CA VAL A 123 -6.61 -9.43 13.84
C VAL A 123 -6.36 -10.65 14.74
N ALA A 124 -5.36 -10.56 15.63
CA ALA A 124 -5.06 -11.62 16.60
C ALA A 124 -6.19 -11.80 17.64
N GLU A 125 -6.77 -10.71 18.14
CA GLU A 125 -7.92 -10.72 19.05
C GLU A 125 -9.17 -11.34 18.41
N HIS A 126 -9.24 -11.34 17.09
CA HIS A 126 -10.32 -11.94 16.31
C HIS A 126 -9.93 -13.33 15.74
N HIS A 127 -9.03 -14.03 16.42
CA HIS A 127 -8.70 -15.44 16.18
C HIS A 127 -8.19 -15.77 14.77
N ALA A 128 -7.59 -14.81 14.06
CA ALA A 128 -6.98 -15.11 12.78
C ALA A 128 -5.79 -16.08 12.97
N ILE A 129 -5.83 -17.19 12.23
CA ILE A 129 -4.81 -18.24 12.27
C ILE A 129 -3.61 -17.93 11.37
N GLY A 130 -3.70 -16.90 10.56
CA GLY A 130 -2.64 -16.48 9.64
C GLY A 130 -3.03 -15.25 8.84
N LEU A 131 -2.09 -14.81 8.03
CA LEU A 131 -2.31 -13.68 7.15
C LEU A 131 -1.65 -13.92 5.79
N TYR A 132 -2.16 -13.21 4.80
CA TYR A 132 -1.63 -13.19 3.44
C TYR A 132 -1.73 -11.79 2.88
N PHE A 133 -0.59 -11.16 2.66
CA PHE A 133 -0.55 -9.90 1.91
C PHE A 133 -0.53 -10.21 0.42
N ASP A 134 -1.55 -9.77 -0.32
CA ASP A 134 -1.70 -10.12 -1.73
C ASP A 134 -0.67 -9.45 -2.64
N LEU A 135 -0.09 -8.32 -2.21
CA LEU A 135 0.84 -7.58 -3.03
C LEU A 135 1.78 -6.70 -2.22
N PHE A 136 3.09 -6.93 -2.36
CA PHE A 136 4.15 -5.98 -2.03
C PHE A 136 4.71 -5.39 -3.32
N TRP A 137 4.72 -4.06 -3.41
CA TRP A 137 5.23 -3.37 -4.60
C TRP A 137 6.76 -3.34 -4.68
N LEU A 138 7.45 -3.73 -3.61
CA LEU A 138 8.91 -3.86 -3.54
C LEU A 138 9.66 -2.53 -3.76
N HIS A 139 9.12 -1.43 -3.28
CA HIS A 139 9.80 -0.14 -3.24
C HIS A 139 10.55 0.02 -1.91
N TRP A 140 11.62 -0.76 -1.75
CA TRP A 140 12.27 -0.90 -0.44
C TRP A 140 12.87 0.40 0.10
N ALA A 141 13.35 1.31 -0.77
CA ALA A 141 13.89 2.59 -0.32
C ALA A 141 12.86 3.47 0.38
N ASN A 142 11.59 3.37 -0.03
CA ASN A 142 10.49 4.18 0.49
C ASN A 142 9.51 3.43 1.39
N GLN A 143 9.60 2.10 1.46
CA GLN A 143 8.63 1.29 2.21
C GLN A 143 9.31 0.23 3.10
N GLY A 144 10.65 0.17 3.08
CA GLY A 144 11.42 -0.84 3.81
C GLY A 144 11.10 -0.94 5.31
N PRO A 145 11.08 0.17 6.07
CA PRO A 145 10.73 0.12 7.49
C PRO A 145 9.31 -0.38 7.74
N HIS A 146 8.36 -0.04 6.87
CA HIS A 146 7.00 -0.56 6.94
C HIS A 146 6.97 -2.09 6.75
N TYR A 147 7.67 -2.60 5.73
CA TYR A 147 7.77 -4.05 5.50
C TYR A 147 8.45 -4.77 6.66
N TYR A 148 9.48 -4.15 7.25
CA TYR A 148 10.15 -4.68 8.43
C TYR A 148 9.19 -4.80 9.62
N ALA A 149 8.43 -3.74 9.91
CA ALA A 149 7.41 -3.75 10.95
C ALA A 149 6.33 -4.82 10.70
N LEU A 150 5.81 -4.92 9.47
CA LEU A 150 4.82 -5.93 9.10
C LEU A 150 5.34 -7.36 9.29
N ALA A 151 6.59 -7.64 8.95
CA ALA A 151 7.19 -8.96 9.13
C ALA A 151 7.30 -9.34 10.62
N HIS A 152 7.72 -8.42 11.48
CA HIS A 152 7.77 -8.64 12.92
C HIS A 152 6.38 -8.85 13.54
N LEU A 153 5.41 -8.02 13.16
CA LEU A 153 4.04 -8.11 13.65
C LEU A 153 3.33 -9.38 13.14
N ALA A 154 3.68 -9.86 11.94
CA ALA A 154 3.17 -11.12 11.41
C ALA A 154 3.62 -12.33 12.26
N TRP A 155 4.81 -12.27 12.82
CA TRP A 155 5.34 -13.29 13.73
C TRP A 155 4.82 -13.13 15.15
N ASN A 156 4.79 -11.89 15.65
CA ASN A 156 4.29 -11.56 16.99
C ASN A 156 3.37 -10.33 16.94
N PRO A 157 2.04 -10.51 16.84
CA PRO A 157 1.09 -9.41 16.80
C PRO A 157 1.09 -8.50 18.03
N GLN A 158 1.66 -8.98 19.16
CA GLN A 158 1.76 -8.23 20.40
C GLN A 158 3.10 -7.49 20.55
N ALA A 159 3.99 -7.58 19.55
CA ALA A 159 5.28 -6.90 19.61
C ALA A 159 5.11 -5.39 19.82
N ASP A 160 5.99 -4.83 20.64
CA ASP A 160 6.15 -3.39 20.73
C ASP A 160 6.82 -2.87 19.46
N VAL A 161 6.00 -2.33 18.56
CA VAL A 161 6.49 -1.84 17.27
C VAL A 161 7.49 -0.68 17.43
N ALA A 162 7.39 0.11 18.50
CA ALA A 162 8.35 1.19 18.75
C ALA A 162 9.74 0.62 19.06
N ALA A 163 9.81 -0.40 19.94
CA ALA A 163 11.06 -1.10 20.24
C ALA A 163 11.63 -1.84 19.01
N VAL A 164 10.78 -2.50 18.23
CA VAL A 164 11.18 -3.14 16.96
C VAL A 164 11.79 -2.13 15.99
N MET A 165 11.18 -0.95 15.86
CA MET A 165 11.68 0.09 14.97
C MET A 165 12.94 0.78 15.52
N ASP A 166 13.09 0.91 16.83
CA ASP A 166 14.31 1.43 17.44
C ASP A 166 15.50 0.51 17.15
N ASP A 167 15.35 -0.81 17.32
CA ASP A 167 16.36 -1.80 16.92
C ASP A 167 16.71 -1.70 15.41
N TYR A 168 15.69 -1.54 14.55
CA TYR A 168 15.89 -1.30 13.11
C TYR A 168 16.78 -0.08 12.83
N TYR A 169 16.50 1.06 13.51
CA TYR A 169 17.28 2.28 13.30
C TYR A 169 18.68 2.16 13.86
N GLU A 170 18.86 1.61 15.07
CA GLU A 170 20.14 1.45 15.71
C GLU A 170 21.06 0.53 14.92
N ARG A 171 20.61 -0.68 14.58
CA ARG A 171 21.39 -1.65 13.79
C ARG A 171 21.56 -1.21 12.34
N GLY A 172 20.55 -0.53 11.79
CA GLY A 172 20.54 -0.08 10.41
C GLY A 172 21.48 1.09 10.14
N PHE A 173 21.55 2.06 11.08
CA PHE A 173 22.13 3.37 10.80
C PHE A 173 23.09 3.86 11.88
N GLY A 174 23.28 3.13 12.98
CA GLY A 174 24.28 3.42 14.01
C GLY A 174 24.24 4.88 14.49
N PRO A 175 25.32 5.66 14.31
CA PRO A 175 25.37 7.05 14.79
C PRO A 175 24.26 7.96 14.25
N ALA A 176 23.65 7.62 13.12
CA ALA A 176 22.59 8.38 12.49
C ALA A 176 21.18 7.84 12.80
N ALA A 177 21.03 6.86 13.70
CA ALA A 177 19.76 6.20 14.00
C ALA A 177 18.65 7.20 14.35
N ALA A 178 18.93 8.19 15.19
CA ALA A 178 17.96 9.20 15.62
C ALA A 178 17.47 10.08 14.46
N ASP A 179 18.35 10.42 13.52
CA ASP A 179 17.99 11.27 12.37
C ASP A 179 17.13 10.49 11.36
N VAL A 180 17.50 9.23 11.10
CA VAL A 180 16.71 8.34 10.23
C VAL A 180 15.35 8.01 10.87
N LYS A 181 15.29 7.83 12.18
CA LYS A 181 14.03 7.70 12.92
C LYS A 181 13.16 8.94 12.73
N ALA A 182 13.73 10.14 12.91
CA ALA A 182 13.01 11.40 12.73
C ALA A 182 12.48 11.58 11.30
N TYR A 183 13.26 11.19 10.29
CA TYR A 183 12.84 11.16 8.88
C TYR A 183 11.58 10.31 8.68
N TRP A 184 11.57 9.07 9.16
CA TRP A 184 10.42 8.18 8.98
C TRP A 184 9.22 8.59 9.83
N GLN A 185 9.43 9.11 11.03
CA GLN A 185 8.37 9.67 11.86
C GLN A 185 7.72 10.91 11.23
N LEU A 186 8.49 11.76 10.55
CA LEU A 186 7.95 12.88 9.79
C LEU A 186 6.98 12.38 8.71
N LEU A 187 7.37 11.37 7.93
CA LEU A 187 6.56 10.82 6.85
C LEU A 187 5.30 10.11 7.37
N GLU A 188 5.42 9.35 8.47
CA GLU A 188 4.27 8.68 9.08
C GLU A 188 3.26 9.70 9.66
N ARG A 189 3.73 10.76 10.37
CA ARG A 189 2.85 11.84 10.85
C ARG A 189 2.14 12.53 9.70
N THR A 190 2.86 12.91 8.66
CA THR A 190 2.28 13.56 7.47
C THR A 190 1.18 12.69 6.85
N ARG A 191 1.41 11.37 6.79
CA ARG A 191 0.38 10.45 6.35
C ARG A 191 -0.85 10.50 7.26
N MET A 192 -0.67 10.38 8.57
CA MET A 192 -1.77 10.33 9.53
C MET A 192 -2.57 11.63 9.52
N GLU A 193 -1.92 12.78 9.45
CA GLU A 193 -2.57 14.09 9.34
C GLU A 193 -3.34 14.24 8.02
N PHE A 194 -2.78 13.74 6.93
CA PHE A 194 -3.45 13.78 5.63
C PHE A 194 -4.72 12.92 5.62
N VAL A 195 -4.63 11.67 6.03
CA VAL A 195 -5.79 10.74 6.02
C VAL A 195 -6.83 11.07 7.10
N ALA A 196 -6.50 11.89 8.09
CA ALA A 196 -7.49 12.40 9.03
C ALA A 196 -8.46 13.41 8.36
N LYS A 197 -8.01 14.11 7.34
CA LYS A 197 -8.76 15.16 6.63
C LYS A 197 -9.31 14.68 5.28
N GLU A 198 -8.60 13.77 4.63
CA GLU A 198 -8.87 13.31 3.29
C GLU A 198 -9.08 11.79 3.27
N PRO A 199 -9.80 11.23 2.26
CA PRO A 199 -9.86 9.79 2.09
C PRO A 199 -8.46 9.19 1.94
N SER A 200 -8.24 7.97 2.46
CA SER A 200 -6.96 7.27 2.31
C SER A 200 -6.64 6.95 0.85
N ARG A 201 -7.67 6.83 0.02
CA ARG A 201 -7.53 6.77 -1.45
C ARG A 201 -7.58 8.17 -1.99
N PHE A 202 -6.44 8.65 -2.45
CA PHE A 202 -6.34 9.88 -3.21
C PHE A 202 -5.80 9.55 -4.61
N ARG A 203 -6.12 10.41 -5.58
CA ARG A 203 -5.65 10.24 -6.95
C ARG A 203 -4.18 10.67 -7.01
N ALA A 204 -3.46 10.27 -8.03
CA ALA A 204 -2.09 10.74 -8.21
C ALA A 204 -2.00 12.25 -8.47
N TYR A 205 -3.06 12.83 -8.98
CA TYR A 205 -3.20 14.28 -9.02
C TYR A 205 -3.04 14.96 -7.67
N ASP A 206 -3.35 14.23 -6.57
CA ASP A 206 -3.26 14.74 -5.22
C ASP A 206 -1.86 14.54 -4.60
N LEU A 207 -0.92 13.87 -5.30
CA LEU A 207 0.44 13.68 -4.82
C LEU A 207 1.11 15.00 -4.38
N PRO A 208 1.08 16.08 -5.19
CA PRO A 208 1.65 17.37 -4.78
C PRO A 208 0.93 18.00 -3.58
N LYS A 209 -0.34 17.67 -3.36
CA LYS A 209 -1.12 18.15 -2.21
C LYS A 209 -0.65 17.50 -0.90
N LYS A 210 -0.25 16.23 -0.94
CA LYS A 210 0.24 15.49 0.23
C LYS A 210 1.74 15.68 0.45
N TYR A 211 2.51 15.56 -0.61
CA TYR A 211 3.98 15.63 -0.58
C TYR A 211 4.42 17.00 -1.07
N THR A 212 4.40 17.98 -0.15
CA THR A 212 4.71 19.37 -0.50
C THR A 212 6.21 19.62 -0.57
N PRO A 213 6.66 20.71 -1.22
CA PRO A 213 8.07 21.11 -1.21
C PRO A 213 8.64 21.26 0.21
N GLU A 214 7.85 21.78 1.14
CA GLU A 214 8.23 21.98 2.54
C GLU A 214 8.45 20.63 3.25
N LEU A 215 7.60 19.63 2.99
CA LEU A 215 7.80 18.27 3.52
C LEU A 215 9.11 17.67 3.00
N PHE A 216 9.39 17.80 1.70
CA PHE A 216 10.65 17.31 1.13
C PHE A 216 11.86 18.04 1.69
N ALA A 217 11.77 19.36 1.92
CA ALA A 217 12.83 20.12 2.53
C ALA A 217 13.11 19.65 3.99
N GLN A 218 12.06 19.45 4.79
CA GLN A 218 12.20 18.92 6.15
C GLN A 218 12.79 17.48 6.16
N ALA A 219 12.32 16.62 5.27
CA ALA A 219 12.83 15.26 5.12
C ALA A 219 14.32 15.27 4.75
N GLN A 220 14.73 16.15 3.83
CA GLN A 220 16.12 16.30 3.41
C GLN A 220 17.01 16.74 4.56
N VAL A 221 16.58 17.67 5.42
CA VAL A 221 17.35 18.12 6.60
C VAL A 221 17.73 16.94 7.51
N HIS A 222 16.82 15.99 7.72
CA HIS A 222 17.11 14.78 8.50
C HIS A 222 18.16 13.91 7.83
N LEU A 223 18.07 13.69 6.51
CA LEU A 223 19.04 12.88 5.79
C LEU A 223 20.41 13.57 5.69
N ASP A 224 20.46 14.89 5.51
CA ASP A 224 21.71 15.66 5.52
C ASP A 224 22.41 15.61 6.88
N THR A 225 21.63 15.66 7.98
CA THR A 225 22.15 15.54 9.33
C THR A 225 22.70 14.13 9.58
N ALA A 226 21.98 13.11 9.12
CA ALA A 226 22.43 11.73 9.15
C ALA A 226 23.74 11.55 8.36
N ALA A 227 23.83 12.13 7.15
CA ALA A 227 25.02 12.04 6.31
C ALA A 227 26.27 12.64 6.98
N LYS A 228 26.13 13.79 7.65
CA LYS A 228 27.23 14.42 8.40
C LYS A 228 27.74 13.50 9.52
N LYS A 229 26.83 12.85 10.27
CA LYS A 229 27.21 11.91 11.34
C LYS A 229 27.89 10.65 10.80
N LEU A 230 27.54 10.24 9.58
CA LEU A 230 28.09 9.05 8.94
C LEU A 230 29.34 9.30 8.10
N ALA A 231 29.83 10.54 8.00
CA ALA A 231 30.99 10.88 7.17
C ALA A 231 32.25 10.04 7.52
N VAL A 232 32.44 9.74 8.81
CA VAL A 232 33.56 8.92 9.32
C VAL A 232 33.11 7.54 9.84
N ALA A 233 31.85 7.19 9.67
CA ALA A 233 31.30 5.91 10.14
C ALA A 233 31.57 4.77 9.14
N ASP A 234 31.21 3.54 9.54
CA ASP A 234 31.29 2.35 8.70
C ASP A 234 30.51 2.55 7.38
N GLU A 235 31.10 2.08 6.28
CA GLU A 235 30.53 2.21 4.94
C GLU A 235 29.14 1.61 4.82
N LYS A 236 28.83 0.53 5.56
CA LYS A 236 27.51 -0.08 5.55
C LYS A 236 26.38 0.90 5.88
N TYR A 237 26.61 1.83 6.83
CA TYR A 237 25.62 2.84 7.21
C TYR A 237 25.48 3.92 6.13
N ARG A 238 26.58 4.34 5.52
CA ARG A 238 26.54 5.29 4.39
C ARG A 238 25.76 4.72 3.20
N ARG A 239 26.00 3.45 2.86
CA ARG A 239 25.28 2.76 1.77
C ARG A 239 23.76 2.67 2.04
N ARG A 240 23.38 2.38 3.29
CA ARG A 240 21.96 2.33 3.67
C ARG A 240 21.30 3.71 3.65
N LEU A 241 22.01 4.74 4.09
CA LEU A 241 21.53 6.11 4.00
C LEU A 241 21.38 6.55 2.54
N HIS A 242 22.35 6.24 1.68
CA HIS A 242 22.25 6.49 0.24
C HIS A 242 21.03 5.80 -0.39
N PHE A 243 20.71 4.59 0.07
CA PHE A 243 19.52 3.87 -0.38
C PHE A 243 18.21 4.61 -0.03
N ILE A 244 18.11 5.19 1.17
CA ILE A 244 16.94 6.02 1.57
C ILE A 244 16.93 7.33 0.78
N GLN A 245 18.09 7.98 0.62
CA GLN A 245 18.20 9.22 -0.16
C GLN A 245 17.72 9.01 -1.60
N TYR A 246 18.11 7.90 -2.22
CA TYR A 246 17.62 7.55 -3.56
C TYR A 246 16.08 7.44 -3.60
N GLY A 247 15.47 6.88 -2.58
CA GLY A 247 14.01 6.82 -2.45
C GLY A 247 13.36 8.19 -2.33
N LEU A 248 13.94 9.08 -1.54
CA LEU A 248 13.46 10.46 -1.40
C LEU A 248 13.58 11.24 -2.72
N ASP A 249 14.71 11.11 -3.41
CA ASP A 249 14.95 11.75 -4.72
C ASP A 249 13.94 11.28 -5.77
N TYR A 250 13.64 9.98 -5.78
CA TYR A 250 12.60 9.40 -6.63
C TYR A 250 11.21 9.98 -6.29
N ALA A 251 10.84 10.00 -5.01
CA ALA A 251 9.54 10.51 -4.59
C ALA A 251 9.37 11.98 -4.98
N LYS A 252 10.41 12.79 -4.79
CA LYS A 252 10.43 14.19 -5.21
C LYS A 252 10.26 14.32 -6.72
N LEU A 253 11.03 13.57 -7.50
CA LEU A 253 10.94 13.58 -8.97
C LEU A 253 9.52 13.24 -9.44
N LEU A 254 8.88 12.24 -8.85
CA LEU A 254 7.52 11.87 -9.19
C LEU A 254 6.51 12.98 -8.89
N VAL A 255 6.62 13.60 -7.71
CA VAL A 255 5.73 14.69 -7.29
C VAL A 255 5.93 15.92 -8.16
N ASP A 256 7.17 16.32 -8.43
CA ASP A 256 7.51 17.46 -9.30
C ASP A 256 6.95 17.22 -10.71
N THR A 257 7.10 16.01 -11.24
CA THR A 257 6.52 15.64 -12.54
C THR A 257 5.00 15.77 -12.55
N ARG A 258 4.32 15.30 -11.48
CA ARG A 258 2.86 15.44 -11.37
C ARG A 258 2.42 16.90 -11.26
N ALA A 259 3.15 17.72 -10.54
CA ALA A 259 2.85 19.15 -10.41
C ALA A 259 2.96 19.87 -11.79
N GLU A 260 4.00 19.58 -12.55
CA GLU A 260 4.16 20.15 -13.90
C GLU A 260 3.09 19.61 -14.89
N MET A 261 2.74 18.33 -14.80
CA MET A 261 1.63 17.77 -15.59
C MET A 261 0.31 18.47 -15.28
N GLN A 262 0.01 18.77 -14.01
CA GLN A 262 -1.19 19.53 -13.65
C GLN A 262 -1.22 20.94 -14.25
N LYS A 263 -0.07 21.64 -14.28
CA LYS A 263 0.03 22.95 -14.93
C LYS A 263 -0.27 22.85 -16.42
N PHE A 264 0.35 21.87 -17.11
CA PHE A 264 0.11 21.63 -18.53
C PHE A 264 -1.36 21.30 -18.84
N GLU A 265 -1.98 20.45 -18.02
CA GLU A 265 -3.40 20.09 -18.14
C GLU A 265 -4.32 21.30 -17.87
N THR A 266 -4.05 22.07 -16.81
CA THR A 266 -4.83 23.27 -16.46
C THR A 266 -4.76 24.34 -17.54
N SER A 267 -3.61 24.50 -18.19
CA SER A 267 -3.43 25.38 -19.33
C SER A 267 -4.04 24.85 -20.63
N LYS A 268 -4.70 23.68 -20.59
CA LYS A 268 -5.24 22.97 -21.77
C LYS A 268 -4.16 22.65 -22.81
N GLY A 269 -2.95 22.37 -22.36
CA GLY A 269 -1.81 22.01 -23.20
C GLY A 269 -1.03 23.22 -23.76
N GLN A 270 -1.25 24.41 -23.24
CA GLN A 270 -0.58 25.64 -23.71
C GLN A 270 0.70 25.96 -22.93
N ASP A 271 0.89 25.43 -21.73
CA ASP A 271 2.10 25.63 -20.93
C ASP A 271 3.25 24.76 -21.45
N ILE A 272 3.99 25.31 -22.43
CA ILE A 272 5.11 24.60 -23.08
C ILE A 272 6.27 24.41 -22.11
N ASP A 273 6.47 25.31 -21.15
CA ASP A 273 7.52 25.18 -20.13
C ASP A 273 7.23 24.01 -19.19
N ALA A 274 5.98 23.87 -18.75
CA ALA A 274 5.56 22.71 -17.95
C ALA A 274 5.75 21.39 -18.72
N LYS A 275 5.40 21.35 -20.02
CA LYS A 275 5.66 20.20 -20.90
C LYS A 275 7.14 19.84 -20.95
N ALA A 276 8.00 20.83 -21.21
CA ALA A 276 9.45 20.62 -21.31
C ALA A 276 10.03 20.07 -19.99
N LYS A 277 9.55 20.55 -18.83
CA LYS A 277 9.95 20.04 -17.52
C LYS A 277 9.52 18.58 -17.29
N VAL A 278 8.32 18.21 -17.72
CA VAL A 278 7.87 16.81 -17.63
C VAL A 278 8.75 15.89 -18.48
N GLU A 279 9.08 16.30 -19.71
CA GLU A 279 9.98 15.56 -20.62
C GLU A 279 11.39 15.41 -20.00
N ALA A 280 11.92 16.49 -19.42
CA ALA A 280 13.21 16.46 -18.71
C ALA A 280 13.16 15.51 -17.49
N ASN A 281 12.05 15.50 -16.73
CA ASN A 281 11.86 14.60 -15.60
C ASN A 281 11.76 13.14 -16.03
N TYR A 282 11.17 12.82 -17.17
CA TYR A 282 11.21 11.48 -17.73
C TYR A 282 12.63 11.03 -18.05
N SER A 283 13.42 11.88 -18.68
CA SER A 283 14.83 11.59 -18.96
C SER A 283 15.63 11.37 -17.68
N ARG A 284 15.36 12.16 -16.64
CA ARG A 284 15.96 11.99 -15.31
C ARG A 284 15.53 10.67 -14.65
N ALA A 285 14.26 10.27 -14.78
CA ALA A 285 13.77 8.99 -14.26
C ALA A 285 14.48 7.80 -14.92
N GLU A 286 14.71 7.85 -16.24
CA GLU A 286 15.48 6.79 -16.93
C GLU A 286 16.94 6.74 -16.46
N GLN A 287 17.58 7.88 -16.22
CA GLN A 287 18.93 7.93 -15.63
C GLN A 287 18.95 7.35 -14.21
N MET A 288 17.97 7.72 -13.40
CA MET A 288 17.84 7.15 -12.05
C MET A 288 17.66 5.64 -12.08
N LYS A 289 16.83 5.11 -12.99
CA LYS A 289 16.62 3.69 -13.17
C LYS A 289 17.92 2.95 -13.54
N GLN A 290 18.73 3.51 -14.46
CA GLN A 290 20.00 2.91 -14.87
C GLN A 290 21.01 2.81 -13.70
N ASN A 291 20.98 3.77 -12.78
CA ASN A 291 21.89 3.86 -11.65
C ASN A 291 21.25 3.41 -10.32
N ALA A 292 20.09 2.74 -10.38
CA ALA A 292 19.32 2.38 -9.20
C ALA A 292 20.05 1.36 -8.32
N PRO A 293 20.15 1.59 -7.01
CA PRO A 293 20.51 0.52 -6.08
C PRO A 293 19.50 -0.63 -6.21
N ALA A 294 20.00 -1.87 -6.11
CA ALA A 294 19.14 -3.05 -6.25
C ALA A 294 17.95 -2.96 -5.29
N HIS A 295 16.75 -3.19 -5.81
CA HIS A 295 15.48 -3.17 -5.07
C HIS A 295 15.07 -1.82 -4.44
N ALA A 296 15.79 -0.72 -4.68
CA ALA A 296 15.41 0.57 -4.13
C ALA A 296 14.00 0.98 -4.56
N ILE A 297 13.75 1.01 -5.85
CA ILE A 297 12.44 1.26 -6.45
C ILE A 297 12.15 0.14 -7.46
N ASN A 298 10.93 -0.34 -7.46
CA ASN A 298 10.46 -1.29 -8.48
C ASN A 298 10.13 -0.51 -9.78
N TRP A 299 11.16 -0.20 -10.53
CA TRP A 299 11.02 0.53 -11.78
C TRP A 299 10.15 -0.18 -12.80
N GLN A 300 10.07 -1.51 -12.75
CA GLN A 300 9.18 -2.27 -13.61
C GLN A 300 7.71 -1.97 -13.28
N ALA A 301 7.37 -1.85 -12.00
CA ALA A 301 6.03 -1.43 -11.59
C ALA A 301 5.75 0.01 -11.99
N VAL A 302 6.70 0.93 -11.79
CA VAL A 302 6.58 2.35 -12.15
C VAL A 302 6.30 2.54 -13.64
N PHE A 303 7.02 1.83 -14.52
CA PHE A 303 6.88 1.99 -15.97
C PHE A 303 5.84 1.08 -16.62
N ARG A 304 5.46 -0.04 -16.01
CA ARG A 304 4.57 -1.04 -16.63
C ARG A 304 3.13 -1.00 -16.16
N LEU A 305 2.79 -0.22 -15.15
CA LEU A 305 1.42 -0.20 -14.64
C LEU A 305 0.46 0.63 -15.49
N PRO A 306 -0.04 0.06 -16.62
CA PRO A 306 -1.32 0.49 -17.13
C PRO A 306 -2.39 -0.20 -16.26
N GLY A 307 -2.97 0.56 -15.32
CA GLY A 307 -4.26 0.20 -14.80
C GLY A 307 -4.39 -1.15 -14.08
N PHE A 308 -3.61 -1.42 -13.03
CA PHE A 308 -3.99 -2.48 -12.12
C PHE A 308 -5.12 -1.99 -11.21
N GLY A 309 -6.32 -2.54 -11.40
CA GLY A 309 -7.45 -2.30 -10.50
C GLY A 309 -8.44 -1.25 -10.96
N GLY A 310 -9.00 -1.45 -12.13
CA GLY A 310 -10.24 -0.82 -12.56
C GLY A 310 -10.05 0.52 -13.26
N GLY A 311 -9.79 0.45 -14.53
CA GLY A 311 -10.29 1.40 -15.53
C GLY A 311 -9.90 2.87 -15.44
N ASP A 312 -9.07 3.24 -14.49
CA ASP A 312 -8.73 4.64 -14.30
C ASP A 312 -7.62 5.04 -15.26
N GLY A 313 -7.96 5.73 -16.34
CA GLY A 313 -6.99 6.35 -17.27
C GLY A 313 -5.95 7.21 -16.56
N ASN A 314 -6.26 7.68 -15.36
CA ASN A 314 -5.35 8.38 -14.46
C ASN A 314 -4.11 7.56 -14.07
N GLN A 315 -4.18 6.22 -14.00
CA GLN A 315 -3.00 5.41 -13.68
C GLN A 315 -1.97 5.38 -14.81
N ARG A 316 -2.40 5.46 -16.07
CA ARG A 316 -1.49 5.59 -17.22
C ARG A 316 -0.71 6.89 -17.24
N VAL A 317 -1.30 7.95 -16.71
CA VAL A 317 -0.68 9.28 -16.62
C VAL A 317 0.25 9.42 -15.43
N MET A 318 0.25 8.42 -14.54
CA MET A 318 0.95 8.45 -13.26
C MET A 318 2.26 7.71 -13.25
N GLY A 319 2.38 6.66 -14.04
CA GLY A 319 3.69 6.12 -14.31
C GLY A 319 4.47 7.19 -15.06
N LEU A 320 5.73 7.37 -14.72
CA LEU A 320 6.69 8.06 -15.58
C LEU A 320 6.86 7.21 -16.86
N HIS A 321 5.78 7.08 -17.64
CA HIS A 321 5.75 6.18 -18.79
C HIS A 321 6.18 6.98 -20.00
N PRO A 322 7.35 6.72 -20.61
CA PRO A 322 7.84 7.46 -21.76
C PRO A 322 6.95 7.29 -23.00
N GLU A 323 6.10 6.26 -23.04
CA GLU A 323 5.20 5.98 -24.16
C GLU A 323 3.84 6.69 -24.06
N VAL A 324 3.56 7.42 -22.98
CA VAL A 324 2.38 8.27 -22.90
C VAL A 324 2.77 9.67 -23.34
N PRO A 325 2.57 10.04 -24.61
CA PRO A 325 2.97 11.35 -25.07
C PRO A 325 2.14 12.41 -24.36
N LEU A 326 2.80 13.44 -23.86
CA LEU A 326 2.19 14.67 -23.36
C LEU A 326 1.55 15.46 -24.54
N SER A 327 0.82 14.76 -25.39
CA SER A 327 0.07 15.36 -26.49
C SER A 327 -1.35 15.63 -26.03
N GLY A 328 -2.05 16.48 -26.76
CA GLY A 328 -3.48 16.75 -26.55
C GLY A 328 -4.38 15.50 -26.49
N ARG A 329 -3.84 14.33 -26.87
CA ARG A 329 -4.47 13.03 -26.76
C ARG A 329 -4.58 12.57 -25.30
N THR A 330 -3.56 12.82 -24.47
CA THR A 330 -3.57 12.52 -23.03
C THR A 330 -4.65 13.31 -22.30
N LEU A 331 -4.81 14.59 -22.66
CA LEU A 331 -5.87 15.44 -22.13
C LEU A 331 -7.27 14.98 -22.57
N LYS A 332 -7.39 14.42 -23.76
CA LYS A 332 -8.65 13.88 -24.28
C LYS A 332 -9.03 12.59 -23.59
N GLU A 333 -8.05 11.72 -23.31
CA GLU A 333 -8.24 10.48 -22.54
C GLU A 333 -8.66 10.76 -21.09
N LEU A 334 -8.11 11.81 -20.46
CA LEU A 334 -8.48 12.24 -19.13
C LEU A 334 -9.89 12.86 -19.04
N ARG A 335 -10.47 13.29 -20.16
CA ARG A 335 -11.79 13.91 -20.25
C ARG A 335 -12.88 12.99 -20.78
N THR A 336 -12.58 11.75 -21.11
CA THR A 336 -13.58 10.81 -21.60
C THR A 336 -14.56 10.51 -20.47
N PRO A 337 -15.87 10.74 -20.68
CA PRO A 337 -16.90 10.39 -19.70
C PRO A 337 -16.82 8.90 -19.37
N GLY A 338 -16.79 8.56 -18.10
CA GLY A 338 -16.59 7.19 -17.60
C GLY A 338 -15.17 6.88 -17.11
N LEU A 339 -14.24 7.85 -17.21
CA LEU A 339 -12.92 7.81 -16.58
C LEU A 339 -12.86 8.72 -15.33
N GLU A 340 -13.98 9.36 -14.97
CA GLU A 340 -14.13 10.18 -13.78
C GLU A 340 -14.40 9.34 -12.51
#